data_64aace2079487784c045108532b12b2e
#
_entry.id   64aace2079487784c045108532b12b2e
#
_cell.length_a   1.000
_cell.length_b   1.000
_cell.length_c   1.000
_cell.angle_alpha   90.00
_cell.angle_beta   90.00
_cell.angle_gamma   90.00
#
_symmetry.space_group_name_H-M   'P 1'
#
loop_
_entity.id
_entity.type
_entity.pdbx_description
1 polymer ?
#
loop_
_entity_poly.entity_id
_entity_poly.type
_entity_poly.pdbx_seq_one_letter_code
_entity_poly.pdbx_strand_id
1 'polypeptide(L)'
;MSLFVGKSALVTGASAGLGEEFAIQLADLGVGHLVLTARRADRLEELKKCLLASKSSLRVDTIPADLSQPDEVTKLIGAFGPGGLDGFSPDILINNAGLGDLGTFETSDPARIESMLAVNIVALTRLTRWALPGMLAKKAGWICNVGSTAGLIPLPTFAVYAATKAYVNSFSEALRIEMYGSGIHVLALCPGPVETEFGQVASRQNSKRKFGAPAFLSVNKTDVVRETLVALGRGRGRFIPGLMVRFPMLLAESTPRWILRLVFNLISGDFRRERSKR
;
A
#
# COMPACT_ATOMS: atom_id res chain seq x y z
N MET A 1 -25.64 -9.02 -1.78
CA MET A 1 -24.85 -9.09 -0.52
C MET A 1 -23.40 -8.80 -0.82
N SER A 2 -22.69 -8.04 0.05
CA SER A 2 -21.25 -7.79 -0.13
C SER A 2 -20.46 -9.10 0.01
N LEU A 3 -19.48 -9.32 -0.85
CA LEU A 3 -18.56 -10.49 -0.80
C LEU A 3 -17.76 -10.57 0.50
N PHE A 4 -17.67 -9.46 1.25
CA PHE A 4 -16.84 -9.32 2.44
C PHE A 4 -17.60 -9.49 3.76
N VAL A 5 -18.93 -9.71 3.72
CA VAL A 5 -19.77 -9.89 4.92
C VAL A 5 -19.26 -11.07 5.75
N GLY A 6 -19.04 -10.86 7.05
CA GLY A 6 -18.56 -11.85 8.01
C GLY A 6 -17.12 -12.29 7.85
N LYS A 7 -16.36 -11.73 6.88
CA LYS A 7 -14.95 -12.06 6.64
C LYS A 7 -14.03 -11.43 7.68
N SER A 8 -12.81 -11.96 7.78
CA SER A 8 -11.74 -11.39 8.59
C SER A 8 -10.73 -10.64 7.71
N ALA A 9 -10.25 -9.49 8.17
CA ALA A 9 -9.29 -8.69 7.43
C ALA A 9 -8.11 -8.21 8.28
N LEU A 10 -6.89 -8.26 7.71
CA LEU A 10 -5.71 -7.61 8.24
C LEU A 10 -5.39 -6.37 7.37
N VAL A 11 -5.29 -5.21 8.02
CA VAL A 11 -4.93 -3.95 7.35
C VAL A 11 -3.64 -3.41 7.94
N THR A 12 -2.59 -3.27 7.11
CA THR A 12 -1.33 -2.66 7.52
C THR A 12 -1.29 -1.17 7.21
N GLY A 13 -0.59 -0.38 8.06
CA GLY A 13 -0.57 1.07 7.94
C GLY A 13 -1.93 1.72 8.21
N ALA A 14 -2.72 1.11 9.10
CA ALA A 14 -4.12 1.50 9.37
C ALA A 14 -4.27 2.80 10.14
N SER A 15 -3.19 3.42 10.64
CA SER A 15 -3.25 4.62 11.49
C SER A 15 -3.50 5.93 10.74
N ALA A 16 -3.55 5.93 9.41
CA ALA A 16 -3.83 7.11 8.60
C ALA A 16 -4.10 6.78 7.12
N GLY A 17 -4.63 7.76 6.40
CA GLY A 17 -4.69 7.78 4.94
C GLY A 17 -5.51 6.64 4.32
N LEU A 18 -4.94 5.93 3.34
CA LEU A 18 -5.65 4.83 2.68
C LEU A 18 -5.90 3.65 3.61
N GLY A 19 -4.97 3.33 4.55
CA GLY A 19 -5.14 2.22 5.47
C GLY A 19 -6.30 2.42 6.44
N GLU A 20 -6.43 3.62 6.99
CA GLU A 20 -7.57 4.03 7.80
C GLU A 20 -8.88 3.92 7.01
N GLU A 21 -8.88 4.44 5.79
CA GLU A 21 -10.04 4.41 4.92
C GLU A 21 -10.43 2.97 4.53
N PHE A 22 -9.46 2.09 4.27
CA PHE A 22 -9.73 0.66 4.05
C PHE A 22 -10.41 0.02 5.26
N ALA A 23 -9.96 0.32 6.48
CA ALA A 23 -10.58 -0.22 7.69
C ALA A 23 -12.04 0.24 7.83
N ILE A 24 -12.32 1.53 7.58
CA ILE A 24 -13.67 2.11 7.63
C ILE A 24 -14.57 1.43 6.60
N GLN A 25 -14.18 1.39 5.33
CA GLN A 25 -15.02 0.86 4.27
C GLN A 25 -15.21 -0.67 4.36
N LEU A 26 -14.20 -1.42 4.84
CA LEU A 26 -14.37 -2.85 5.10
C LEU A 26 -15.39 -3.10 6.23
N ALA A 27 -15.39 -2.27 7.28
CA ALA A 27 -16.41 -2.33 8.33
C ALA A 27 -17.80 -2.02 7.76
N ASP A 28 -17.94 -1.02 6.89
CA ASP A 28 -19.19 -0.68 6.21
C ASP A 28 -19.71 -1.80 5.29
N LEU A 29 -18.79 -2.53 4.68
CA LEU A 29 -19.10 -3.70 3.85
C LEU A 29 -19.45 -4.96 4.65
N GLY A 30 -19.44 -4.88 5.99
CA GLY A 30 -19.89 -5.95 6.88
C GLY A 30 -18.80 -6.98 7.21
N VAL A 31 -17.52 -6.63 7.14
CA VAL A 31 -16.44 -7.47 7.67
C VAL A 31 -16.71 -7.72 9.15
N GLY A 32 -16.57 -8.99 9.58
CA GLY A 32 -16.87 -9.39 10.97
C GLY A 32 -15.69 -9.20 11.92
N HIS A 33 -14.44 -9.26 11.42
CA HIS A 33 -13.24 -9.11 12.24
C HIS A 33 -12.16 -8.31 11.51
N LEU A 34 -11.75 -7.18 12.07
CA LEU A 34 -10.64 -6.35 11.60
C LEU A 34 -9.45 -6.47 12.55
N VAL A 35 -8.28 -6.74 12.01
CA VAL A 35 -7.01 -6.58 12.70
C VAL A 35 -6.27 -5.41 12.06
N LEU A 36 -5.93 -4.41 12.87
CA LEU A 36 -5.32 -3.16 12.44
C LEU A 36 -3.88 -3.09 12.96
N THR A 37 -2.91 -2.88 12.07
CA THR A 37 -1.52 -2.72 12.47
C THR A 37 -0.88 -1.47 11.89
N ALA A 38 -0.14 -0.76 12.72
CA ALA A 38 0.69 0.41 12.40
C ALA A 38 1.59 0.75 13.59
N ARG A 39 2.51 1.70 13.45
CA ARG A 39 3.41 2.14 14.54
C ARG A 39 2.70 2.95 15.63
N ARG A 40 1.70 3.77 15.28
CA ARG A 40 1.00 4.70 16.18
C ARG A 40 -0.14 3.98 16.88
N ALA A 41 0.13 3.49 18.09
CA ALA A 41 -0.84 2.75 18.91
C ALA A 41 -2.07 3.60 19.28
N ASP A 42 -1.85 4.86 19.62
CA ASP A 42 -2.89 5.84 19.94
C ASP A 42 -3.91 6.00 18.81
N ARG A 43 -3.43 6.17 17.59
CA ARG A 43 -4.28 6.29 16.39
C ARG A 43 -5.04 5.01 16.06
N LEU A 44 -4.43 3.84 16.30
CA LEU A 44 -5.13 2.57 16.11
C LEU A 44 -6.28 2.43 17.11
N GLU A 45 -6.08 2.81 18.37
CA GLU A 45 -7.13 2.75 19.39
C GLU A 45 -8.24 3.79 19.15
N GLU A 46 -7.92 4.99 18.65
CA GLU A 46 -8.91 5.97 18.21
C GLU A 46 -9.77 5.40 17.08
N LEU A 47 -9.15 4.84 16.04
CA LEU A 47 -9.86 4.22 14.91
C LEU A 47 -10.73 3.06 15.38
N LYS A 48 -10.21 2.19 16.25
CA LYS A 48 -10.98 1.08 16.84
C LYS A 48 -12.23 1.58 17.57
N LYS A 49 -12.10 2.62 18.41
CA LYS A 49 -13.26 3.21 19.11
C LYS A 49 -14.30 3.74 18.13
N CYS A 50 -13.90 4.46 17.09
CA CYS A 50 -14.80 4.97 16.06
C CYS A 50 -15.53 3.84 15.33
N LEU A 51 -14.83 2.77 14.95
CA LEU A 51 -15.41 1.63 14.25
C LEU A 51 -16.42 0.88 15.12
N LEU A 52 -16.09 0.62 16.39
CA LEU A 52 -16.98 -0.08 17.33
C LEU A 52 -18.21 0.74 17.68
N ALA A 53 -18.11 2.06 17.75
CA ALA A 53 -19.25 2.94 17.98
C ALA A 53 -20.28 2.88 16.83
N SER A 54 -19.82 2.65 15.60
CA SER A 54 -20.68 2.59 14.41
C SER A 54 -21.18 1.18 14.07
N LYS A 55 -20.51 0.12 14.53
CA LYS A 55 -20.77 -1.29 14.16
C LYS A 55 -20.66 -2.21 15.37
N SER A 56 -21.78 -2.44 16.05
CA SER A 56 -21.83 -3.24 17.30
C SER A 56 -21.45 -4.73 17.15
N SER A 57 -21.57 -5.30 15.95
CA SER A 57 -21.22 -6.71 15.67
C SER A 57 -19.78 -6.88 15.14
N LEU A 58 -19.04 -5.80 14.94
CA LEU A 58 -17.68 -5.85 14.44
C LEU A 58 -16.69 -6.15 15.59
N ARG A 59 -15.81 -7.11 15.37
CA ARG A 59 -14.61 -7.30 16.22
C ARG A 59 -13.45 -6.49 15.64
N VAL A 60 -12.76 -5.72 16.48
CA VAL A 60 -11.56 -4.97 16.08
C VAL A 60 -10.44 -5.23 17.09
N ASP A 61 -9.33 -5.77 16.60
CA ASP A 61 -8.10 -5.92 17.35
C ASP A 61 -7.02 -5.00 16.77
N THR A 62 -6.20 -4.41 17.62
CA THR A 62 -5.08 -3.55 17.24
C THR A 62 -3.77 -4.19 17.67
N ILE A 63 -2.79 -4.23 16.77
CA ILE A 63 -1.44 -4.73 17.06
C ILE A 63 -0.44 -3.68 16.58
N PRO A 64 0.05 -2.81 17.47
CA PRO A 64 1.10 -1.87 17.12
C PRO A 64 2.37 -2.61 16.69
N ALA A 65 2.91 -2.26 15.51
CA ALA A 65 4.16 -2.84 15.02
C ALA A 65 4.88 -1.87 14.07
N ASP A 66 6.19 -1.81 14.17
CA ASP A 66 7.05 -1.16 13.18
C ASP A 66 7.50 -2.19 12.14
N LEU A 67 6.86 -2.15 10.97
CA LEU A 67 7.14 -3.08 9.89
C LEU A 67 8.51 -2.84 9.21
N SER A 68 9.27 -1.82 9.62
CA SER A 68 10.67 -1.67 9.21
C SER A 68 11.61 -2.58 10.01
N GLN A 69 11.13 -3.15 11.11
CA GLN A 69 11.89 -4.05 11.98
C GLN A 69 11.50 -5.51 11.70
N PRO A 70 12.42 -6.36 11.19
CA PRO A 70 12.13 -7.76 10.87
C PRO A 70 11.57 -8.57 12.04
N ASP A 71 12.05 -8.29 13.27
CA ASP A 71 11.61 -8.96 14.49
C ASP A 71 10.16 -8.59 14.85
N GLU A 72 9.75 -7.33 14.61
CA GLU A 72 8.37 -6.93 14.85
C GLU A 72 7.40 -7.54 13.84
N VAL A 73 7.83 -7.72 12.59
CA VAL A 73 7.05 -8.50 11.62
C VAL A 73 6.91 -9.95 12.08
N THR A 74 7.98 -10.54 12.66
CA THR A 74 7.92 -11.91 13.21
C THR A 74 6.97 -11.98 14.39
N LYS A 75 7.02 -11.02 15.32
CA LYS A 75 6.11 -10.92 16.47
C LYS A 75 4.66 -10.73 16.01
N LEU A 76 4.42 -9.86 15.02
CA LEU A 76 3.09 -9.65 14.45
C LEU A 76 2.52 -10.96 13.91
N ILE A 77 3.29 -11.71 13.10
CA ILE A 77 2.87 -13.02 12.59
C ILE A 77 2.66 -14.02 13.73
N GLY A 78 3.54 -14.02 14.73
CA GLY A 78 3.44 -14.88 15.91
C GLY A 78 2.20 -14.60 16.77
N ALA A 79 1.75 -13.34 16.79
CA ALA A 79 0.53 -12.96 17.52
C ALA A 79 -0.75 -13.62 16.96
N PHE A 80 -0.69 -14.21 15.78
CA PHE A 80 -1.80 -14.96 15.16
C PHE A 80 -1.69 -16.48 15.38
N GLY A 81 -0.66 -16.94 16.11
CA GLY A 81 -0.45 -18.33 16.48
C GLY A 81 -1.17 -18.73 17.78
N PRO A 82 -0.91 -19.98 18.25
CA PRO A 82 -1.47 -20.47 19.51
C PRO A 82 -1.12 -19.53 20.69
N GLY A 83 -2.12 -19.11 21.45
CA GLY A 83 -1.96 -18.18 22.59
C GLY A 83 -2.04 -16.69 22.23
N GLY A 84 -2.23 -16.35 20.94
CA GLY A 84 -2.48 -14.99 20.49
C GLY A 84 -3.94 -14.75 20.10
N LEU A 85 -4.19 -14.16 18.91
CA LEU A 85 -5.55 -14.02 18.36
C LEU A 85 -6.08 -15.36 17.80
N ASP A 86 -6.09 -16.39 18.61
CA ASP A 86 -6.56 -17.77 18.42
C ASP A 86 -6.86 -18.17 16.96
N GLY A 87 -5.81 -18.54 16.23
CA GLY A 87 -5.97 -19.06 14.87
C GLY A 87 -6.45 -18.05 13.84
N PHE A 88 -6.31 -16.74 14.09
CA PHE A 88 -6.64 -15.73 13.11
C PHE A 88 -5.89 -15.98 11.78
N SER A 89 -6.67 -16.20 10.74
CA SER A 89 -6.18 -16.33 9.37
C SER A 89 -7.03 -15.40 8.51
N PRO A 90 -6.47 -14.30 7.98
CA PRO A 90 -7.25 -13.31 7.27
C PRO A 90 -7.85 -13.90 6.00
N ASP A 91 -9.11 -13.57 5.74
CA ASP A 91 -9.72 -13.76 4.44
C ASP A 91 -9.31 -12.62 3.48
N ILE A 92 -9.02 -11.44 4.05
CA ILE A 92 -8.63 -10.24 3.31
C ILE A 92 -7.32 -9.70 3.90
N LEU A 93 -6.29 -9.54 3.06
CA LEU A 93 -5.03 -8.90 3.43
C LEU A 93 -4.86 -7.60 2.65
N ILE A 94 -4.79 -6.48 3.37
CA ILE A 94 -4.47 -5.17 2.81
C ILE A 94 -3.05 -4.77 3.21
N ASN A 95 -2.10 -5.03 2.34
CA ASN A 95 -0.72 -4.57 2.46
C ASN A 95 -0.62 -3.11 2.02
N ASN A 96 -1.00 -2.19 2.91
CA ASN A 96 -1.02 -0.76 2.63
C ASN A 96 0.17 -0.02 3.25
N ALA A 97 0.76 -0.50 4.33
CA ALA A 97 1.92 0.16 4.93
C ALA A 97 3.00 0.45 3.89
N GLY A 98 3.54 1.67 3.91
CA GLY A 98 4.56 2.09 2.97
C GLY A 98 5.26 3.35 3.40
N LEU A 99 6.53 3.46 3.01
CA LEU A 99 7.38 4.63 3.21
C LEU A 99 7.83 5.18 1.87
N GLY A 100 8.10 6.48 1.83
CA GLY A 100 8.64 7.19 0.68
C GLY A 100 9.80 8.10 1.08
N ASP A 101 10.63 8.46 0.09
CA ASP A 101 11.70 9.44 0.26
C ASP A 101 11.84 10.26 -1.01
N LEU A 102 11.50 11.55 -0.93
CA LEU A 102 11.57 12.50 -2.03
C LEU A 102 12.89 13.28 -1.97
N GLY A 103 13.76 13.03 -2.93
CA GLY A 103 15.04 13.72 -3.09
C GLY A 103 15.97 12.97 -4.01
N THR A 104 17.09 13.57 -4.38
CA THR A 104 18.11 12.91 -5.19
C THR A 104 18.79 11.80 -4.38
N PHE A 105 19.14 10.70 -5.04
CA PHE A 105 19.62 9.48 -4.37
C PHE A 105 20.89 9.72 -3.54
N GLU A 106 21.82 10.52 -4.04
CA GLU A 106 23.08 10.83 -3.35
C GLU A 106 22.91 11.60 -2.03
N THR A 107 21.71 12.14 -1.80
CA THR A 107 21.38 12.85 -0.55
C THR A 107 20.41 12.08 0.34
N SER A 108 20.09 10.82 -0.02
CA SER A 108 19.20 9.98 0.78
C SER A 108 19.94 9.48 2.03
N ASP A 109 19.19 9.48 3.15
CA ASP A 109 19.64 8.83 4.38
C ASP A 109 19.62 7.30 4.20
N PRO A 110 20.75 6.59 4.39
CA PRO A 110 20.80 5.13 4.28
C PRO A 110 19.77 4.42 5.17
N ALA A 111 19.61 4.84 6.42
CA ALA A 111 18.63 4.23 7.34
C ALA A 111 17.19 4.38 6.83
N ARG A 112 16.87 5.50 6.17
CA ARG A 112 15.57 5.71 5.55
C ARG A 112 15.36 4.82 4.32
N ILE A 113 16.42 4.60 3.52
CA ILE A 113 16.38 3.66 2.40
C ILE A 113 16.12 2.25 2.92
N GLU A 114 16.86 1.78 3.93
CA GLU A 114 16.70 0.45 4.53
C GLU A 114 15.28 0.27 5.08
N SER A 115 14.78 1.23 5.84
CA SER A 115 13.41 1.21 6.36
C SER A 115 12.37 1.13 5.25
N MET A 116 12.57 1.85 4.14
CA MET A 116 11.66 1.82 2.98
C MET A 116 11.67 0.45 2.29
N LEU A 117 12.84 -0.16 2.10
CA LEU A 117 12.96 -1.52 1.56
C LEU A 117 12.31 -2.54 2.49
N ALA A 118 12.56 -2.44 3.79
CA ALA A 118 11.98 -3.32 4.78
C ALA A 118 10.44 -3.28 4.79
N VAL A 119 9.85 -2.08 4.82
CA VAL A 119 8.38 -1.93 4.84
C VAL A 119 7.75 -2.28 3.51
N ASN A 120 8.23 -1.66 2.41
CA ASN A 120 7.55 -1.75 1.12
C ASN A 120 7.73 -3.11 0.44
N ILE A 121 8.81 -3.83 0.72
CA ILE A 121 9.15 -5.10 0.08
C ILE A 121 9.09 -6.25 1.08
N VAL A 122 9.95 -6.24 2.09
CA VAL A 122 10.17 -7.40 2.96
C VAL A 122 8.92 -7.73 3.78
N ALA A 123 8.38 -6.75 4.50
CA ALA A 123 7.19 -6.95 5.33
C ALA A 123 5.97 -7.37 4.51
N LEU A 124 5.71 -6.70 3.39
CA LEU A 124 4.63 -7.05 2.44
C LEU A 124 4.76 -8.50 1.97
N THR A 125 5.96 -8.90 1.53
CA THR A 125 6.22 -10.26 1.03
C THR A 125 6.02 -11.30 2.14
N ARG A 126 6.53 -11.05 3.34
CA ARG A 126 6.38 -11.94 4.50
C ARG A 126 4.93 -12.11 4.92
N LEU A 127 4.17 -11.02 5.03
CA LEU A 127 2.75 -11.06 5.39
C LEU A 127 1.92 -11.77 4.33
N THR A 128 2.19 -11.52 3.05
CA THR A 128 1.55 -12.24 1.94
C THR A 128 1.84 -13.74 2.02
N ARG A 129 3.12 -14.14 2.20
CA ARG A 129 3.51 -15.54 2.32
C ARG A 129 2.87 -16.24 3.52
N TRP A 130 2.72 -15.50 4.64
CA TRP A 130 2.05 -16.02 5.85
C TRP A 130 0.55 -16.21 5.65
N ALA A 131 -0.15 -15.29 4.99
CA ALA A 131 -1.60 -15.37 4.81
C ALA A 131 -2.05 -16.45 3.81
N LEU A 132 -1.23 -16.70 2.78
CA LEU A 132 -1.58 -17.59 1.66
C LEU A 132 -2.00 -19.02 2.06
N PRO A 133 -1.31 -19.75 2.96
CA PRO A 133 -1.70 -21.13 3.29
C PRO A 133 -3.13 -21.23 3.83
N GLY A 134 -3.53 -20.28 4.71
CA GLY A 134 -4.88 -20.23 5.26
C GLY A 134 -5.93 -19.93 4.19
N MET A 135 -5.64 -19.02 3.25
CA MET A 135 -6.52 -18.71 2.12
C MET A 135 -6.64 -19.90 1.16
N LEU A 136 -5.53 -20.60 0.88
CA LEU A 136 -5.52 -21.79 0.02
C LEU A 136 -6.35 -22.92 0.62
N ALA A 137 -6.23 -23.16 1.93
CA ALA A 137 -7.03 -24.17 2.63
C ALA A 137 -8.54 -23.88 2.57
N LYS A 138 -8.92 -22.60 2.63
CA LYS A 138 -10.30 -22.13 2.48
C LYS A 138 -10.77 -22.06 1.02
N LYS A 139 -9.85 -22.17 0.04
CA LYS A 139 -10.09 -21.91 -1.39
C LYS A 139 -10.77 -20.55 -1.65
N ALA A 140 -10.48 -19.57 -0.82
CA ALA A 140 -11.04 -18.24 -0.87
C ALA A 140 -10.11 -17.24 -0.19
N GLY A 141 -9.86 -16.09 -0.82
CA GLY A 141 -9.04 -15.03 -0.23
C GLY A 141 -8.88 -13.81 -1.14
N TRP A 142 -8.60 -12.68 -0.52
CA TRP A 142 -8.37 -11.42 -1.21
C TRP A 142 -7.12 -10.74 -0.68
N ILE A 143 -6.18 -10.45 -1.58
CA ILE A 143 -4.93 -9.75 -1.27
C ILE A 143 -4.90 -8.46 -2.07
N CYS A 144 -4.83 -7.33 -1.40
CA CYS A 144 -4.60 -6.03 -2.00
C CYS A 144 -3.21 -5.53 -1.59
N ASN A 145 -2.30 -5.44 -2.54
CA ASN A 145 -0.99 -4.85 -2.35
C ASN A 145 -0.99 -3.41 -2.87
N VAL A 146 -0.73 -2.44 -1.99
CA VAL A 146 -0.71 -1.02 -2.38
C VAL A 146 0.62 -0.69 -3.04
N GLY A 147 0.62 -0.78 -4.36
CA GLY A 147 1.68 -0.30 -5.24
C GLY A 147 1.69 1.21 -5.41
N SER A 148 1.93 1.68 -6.61
CA SER A 148 1.82 3.09 -7.01
C SER A 148 1.97 3.20 -8.53
N THR A 149 1.43 4.26 -9.13
CA THR A 149 1.80 4.66 -10.49
C THR A 149 3.28 5.01 -10.63
N ALA A 150 3.95 5.42 -9.54
CA ALA A 150 5.39 5.63 -9.51
C ALA A 150 6.20 4.35 -9.82
N GLY A 151 5.63 3.17 -9.59
CA GLY A 151 6.25 1.90 -9.93
C GLY A 151 6.06 1.45 -11.39
N LEU A 152 5.36 2.22 -12.21
CA LEU A 152 5.13 1.89 -13.63
C LEU A 152 6.19 2.52 -14.55
N ILE A 153 6.84 3.59 -14.11
CA ILE A 153 7.85 4.34 -14.87
C ILE A 153 9.07 4.66 -14.00
N PRO A 154 10.26 4.83 -14.58
CA PRO A 154 11.40 5.41 -13.87
C PRO A 154 11.07 6.81 -13.39
N LEU A 155 11.17 7.08 -12.09
CA LEU A 155 10.82 8.39 -11.53
C LEU A 155 12.04 9.02 -10.85
N PRO A 156 12.69 10.02 -11.48
CA PRO A 156 13.78 10.78 -10.85
C PRO A 156 13.34 11.40 -9.53
N THR A 157 14.23 11.48 -8.56
CA THR A 157 13.99 11.93 -7.17
C THR A 157 13.13 11.01 -6.30
N PHE A 158 12.59 9.94 -6.88
CA PHE A 158 11.89 8.86 -6.17
C PHE A 158 12.51 7.51 -6.51
N ALA A 159 13.79 7.43 -6.84
CA ALA A 159 14.41 6.24 -7.43
C ALA A 159 14.15 4.97 -6.62
N VAL A 160 14.45 4.98 -5.31
CA VAL A 160 14.24 3.80 -4.45
C VAL A 160 12.75 3.53 -4.24
N TYR A 161 11.95 4.56 -3.97
CA TYR A 161 10.51 4.40 -3.80
C TYR A 161 9.86 3.80 -5.05
N ALA A 162 10.15 4.35 -6.23
CA ALA A 162 9.63 3.86 -7.51
C ALA A 162 10.04 2.40 -7.74
N ALA A 163 11.30 2.03 -7.43
CA ALA A 163 11.77 0.66 -7.52
C ALA A 163 11.03 -0.28 -6.57
N THR A 164 10.77 0.13 -5.30
CA THR A 164 9.97 -0.68 -4.37
C THR A 164 8.55 -0.88 -4.87
N LYS A 165 7.94 0.15 -5.45
CA LYS A 165 6.57 0.05 -5.99
C LYS A 165 6.50 -0.73 -7.30
N ALA A 166 7.56 -0.72 -8.11
CA ALA A 166 7.70 -1.61 -9.26
C ALA A 166 7.78 -3.09 -8.82
N TYR A 167 8.53 -3.38 -7.75
CA TYR A 167 8.53 -4.70 -7.13
C TYR A 167 7.11 -5.13 -6.74
N VAL A 168 6.37 -4.29 -5.99
CA VAL A 168 5.01 -4.60 -5.54
C VAL A 168 4.08 -4.86 -6.71
N ASN A 169 4.14 -4.04 -7.76
CA ASN A 169 3.32 -4.20 -8.95
C ASN A 169 3.61 -5.54 -9.66
N SER A 170 4.90 -5.84 -9.90
CA SER A 170 5.33 -7.07 -10.57
C SER A 170 5.06 -8.32 -9.72
N PHE A 171 5.37 -8.28 -8.42
CA PHE A 171 5.10 -9.36 -7.47
C PHE A 171 3.60 -9.72 -7.42
N SER A 172 2.75 -8.69 -7.35
CA SER A 172 1.30 -8.91 -7.28
C SER A 172 0.75 -9.55 -8.56
N GLU A 173 1.23 -9.15 -9.73
CA GLU A 173 0.80 -9.73 -10.99
C GLU A 173 1.29 -11.18 -11.14
N ALA A 174 2.54 -11.47 -10.80
CA ALA A 174 3.08 -12.83 -10.81
C ALA A 174 2.29 -13.74 -9.85
N LEU A 175 2.08 -13.28 -8.61
CA LEU A 175 1.32 -14.03 -7.62
C LEU A 175 -0.15 -14.27 -8.06
N ARG A 176 -0.76 -13.30 -8.72
CA ARG A 176 -2.10 -13.45 -9.30
C ARG A 176 -2.16 -14.57 -10.31
N ILE A 177 -1.14 -14.69 -11.18
CA ILE A 177 -1.04 -15.76 -12.19
C ILE A 177 -0.86 -17.11 -11.49
N GLU A 178 0.01 -17.20 -10.47
CA GLU A 178 0.20 -18.42 -9.67
C GLU A 178 -1.08 -18.87 -8.97
N MET A 179 -1.89 -17.93 -8.49
CA MET A 179 -3.14 -18.20 -7.76
C MET A 179 -4.34 -18.42 -8.69
N TYR A 180 -4.16 -18.45 -10.01
CA TYR A 180 -5.26 -18.66 -10.94
C TYR A 180 -5.97 -19.99 -10.66
N GLY A 181 -7.31 -19.95 -10.55
CA GLY A 181 -8.13 -21.13 -10.26
C GLY A 181 -8.17 -21.55 -8.78
N SER A 182 -7.39 -20.93 -7.89
CA SER A 182 -7.33 -21.29 -6.46
C SER A 182 -8.46 -20.67 -5.61
N GLY A 183 -9.24 -19.73 -6.16
CA GLY A 183 -10.21 -18.93 -5.42
C GLY A 183 -9.59 -17.74 -4.68
N ILE A 184 -8.30 -17.45 -4.88
CA ILE A 184 -7.60 -16.31 -4.29
C ILE A 184 -7.47 -15.20 -5.32
N HIS A 185 -7.90 -13.99 -4.95
CA HIS A 185 -7.81 -12.79 -5.77
C HIS A 185 -6.67 -11.91 -5.29
N VAL A 186 -5.71 -11.60 -6.16
CA VAL A 186 -4.60 -10.70 -5.88
C VAL A 186 -4.71 -9.46 -6.74
N LEU A 187 -4.66 -8.28 -6.13
CA LEU A 187 -4.77 -6.99 -6.78
C LEU A 187 -3.58 -6.10 -6.42
N ALA A 188 -2.91 -5.55 -7.44
CA ALA A 188 -2.01 -4.41 -7.30
C ALA A 188 -2.82 -3.12 -7.40
N LEU A 189 -3.00 -2.41 -6.30
CA LEU A 189 -3.53 -1.06 -6.32
C LEU A 189 -2.40 -0.09 -6.69
N CYS A 190 -2.55 0.62 -7.81
CA CYS A 190 -1.56 1.59 -8.29
C CYS A 190 -2.15 3.02 -8.25
N PRO A 191 -2.29 3.64 -7.09
CA PRO A 191 -2.81 4.99 -7.01
C PRO A 191 -1.82 6.00 -7.60
N GLY A 192 -2.37 7.08 -8.16
CA GLY A 192 -1.65 8.31 -8.38
C GLY A 192 -1.43 9.06 -7.06
N PRO A 193 -1.17 10.36 -7.11
CA PRO A 193 -1.13 11.19 -5.93
C PRO A 193 -2.47 11.20 -5.20
N VAL A 194 -2.46 10.86 -3.90
CA VAL A 194 -3.63 10.88 -3.02
C VAL A 194 -3.35 11.85 -1.88
N GLU A 195 -4.32 12.68 -1.53
CA GLU A 195 -4.21 13.61 -0.42
C GLU A 195 -4.22 12.87 0.92
N THR A 196 -3.02 12.59 1.43
CA THR A 196 -2.78 11.89 2.70
C THR A 196 -1.52 12.44 3.37
N GLU A 197 -1.31 12.07 4.63
CA GLU A 197 -0.06 12.38 5.36
C GLU A 197 1.20 11.81 4.65
N PHE A 198 1.06 10.85 3.73
CA PHE A 198 2.17 10.22 3.03
C PHE A 198 3.07 11.22 2.31
N GLY A 199 2.48 12.21 1.64
CA GLY A 199 3.25 13.24 0.92
C GLY A 199 4.13 14.07 1.87
N GLN A 200 3.63 14.38 3.06
CA GLN A 200 4.37 15.12 4.10
C GLN A 200 5.50 14.25 4.67
N VAL A 201 5.23 12.98 4.97
CA VAL A 201 6.21 12.03 5.49
C VAL A 201 7.28 11.70 4.45
N ALA A 202 6.93 11.60 3.19
CA ALA A 202 7.88 11.35 2.09
C ALA A 202 8.78 12.56 1.80
N SER A 203 8.33 13.77 2.08
CA SER A 203 9.10 15.00 1.90
C SER A 203 10.15 15.13 3.01
N ARG A 204 11.41 15.44 2.64
CA ARG A 204 12.47 15.69 3.61
C ARG A 204 12.27 17.05 4.28
N GLN A 205 12.49 17.15 5.59
CA GLN A 205 12.25 18.36 6.40
C GLN A 205 12.91 19.64 5.83
N ASN A 206 14.07 19.52 5.19
CA ASN A 206 14.83 20.63 4.62
C ASN A 206 14.68 20.76 3.10
N SER A 207 13.78 20.02 2.48
CA SER A 207 13.58 20.10 1.04
C SER A 207 12.67 21.29 0.68
N LYS A 208 13.15 22.17 -0.18
CA LYS A 208 12.30 23.21 -0.81
C LYS A 208 11.20 22.61 -1.70
N ARG A 209 11.26 21.30 -1.94
CA ARG A 209 10.32 20.54 -2.78
C ARG A 209 9.31 19.86 -1.90
N LYS A 210 8.08 20.27 -2.04
CA LYS A 210 6.95 19.53 -1.48
C LYS A 210 6.49 18.48 -2.48
N PHE A 211 6.15 17.30 -1.99
CA PHE A 211 5.39 16.34 -2.78
C PHE A 211 4.04 16.99 -3.09
N GLY A 212 3.84 17.37 -4.32
CA GLY A 212 2.59 17.96 -4.78
C GLY A 212 2.44 17.67 -6.26
N ALA A 213 1.47 16.85 -6.61
CA ALA A 213 0.97 16.79 -7.95
C ALA A 213 -0.04 17.94 -8.15
N PRO A 214 -0.24 18.40 -9.39
CA PRO A 214 -1.33 19.31 -9.68
C PRO A 214 -2.65 18.76 -9.12
N ALA A 215 -3.47 19.62 -8.53
CA ALA A 215 -4.71 19.23 -7.84
C ALA A 215 -5.65 18.38 -8.72
N PHE A 216 -5.65 18.58 -10.04
CA PHE A 216 -6.45 17.80 -10.99
C PHE A 216 -6.00 16.34 -11.14
N LEU A 217 -4.79 15.98 -10.69
CA LEU A 217 -4.28 14.60 -10.64
C LEU A 217 -4.44 13.97 -9.25
N SER A 218 -4.84 14.74 -8.25
CA SER A 218 -5.10 14.23 -6.91
C SER A 218 -6.45 13.51 -6.87
N VAL A 219 -6.47 12.31 -6.31
CA VAL A 219 -7.68 11.50 -6.17
C VAL A 219 -8.06 11.43 -4.70
N ASN A 220 -9.36 11.55 -4.40
CA ASN A 220 -9.86 11.46 -3.03
C ASN A 220 -9.65 10.04 -2.48
N LYS A 221 -9.15 9.93 -1.23
CA LYS A 221 -8.86 8.65 -0.57
C LYS A 221 -10.07 7.72 -0.51
N THR A 222 -11.27 8.27 -0.26
CA THR A 222 -12.53 7.52 -0.15
C THR A 222 -12.91 6.87 -1.48
N ASP A 223 -12.79 7.59 -2.58
CA ASP A 223 -13.07 7.05 -3.91
C ASP A 223 -12.04 6.00 -4.31
N VAL A 224 -10.75 6.24 -4.04
CA VAL A 224 -9.67 5.28 -4.29
C VAL A 224 -9.97 3.94 -3.62
N VAL A 225 -10.31 3.96 -2.34
CA VAL A 225 -10.58 2.74 -1.57
C VAL A 225 -11.86 2.06 -2.05
N ARG A 226 -12.96 2.81 -2.23
CA ARG A 226 -14.22 2.29 -2.73
C ARG A 226 -14.06 1.56 -4.05
N GLU A 227 -13.43 2.20 -5.03
CA GLU A 227 -13.21 1.61 -6.35
C GLU A 227 -12.27 0.39 -6.28
N THR A 228 -11.28 0.44 -5.37
CA THR A 228 -10.34 -0.66 -5.14
C THR A 228 -11.04 -1.89 -4.58
N LEU A 229 -11.89 -1.74 -3.57
CA LEU A 229 -12.64 -2.85 -2.98
C LEU A 229 -13.59 -3.48 -3.99
N VAL A 230 -14.23 -2.70 -4.86
CA VAL A 230 -15.02 -3.21 -5.98
C VAL A 230 -14.13 -3.97 -6.97
N ALA A 231 -12.96 -3.44 -7.32
CA ALA A 231 -12.03 -4.09 -8.25
C ALA A 231 -11.49 -5.41 -7.68
N LEU A 232 -11.15 -5.43 -6.38
CA LEU A 232 -10.69 -6.60 -5.65
C LEU A 232 -11.76 -7.69 -5.62
N GLY A 233 -13.00 -7.35 -5.29
CA GLY A 233 -14.12 -8.28 -5.30
C GLY A 233 -14.43 -8.86 -6.69
N ARG A 234 -14.12 -8.13 -7.76
CA ARG A 234 -14.25 -8.59 -9.15
C ARG A 234 -13.04 -9.38 -9.66
N GLY A 235 -12.04 -9.63 -8.83
CA GLY A 235 -10.82 -10.37 -9.19
C GLY A 235 -9.94 -9.65 -10.21
N ARG A 236 -9.94 -8.31 -10.26
CA ARG A 236 -9.01 -7.57 -11.12
C ARG A 236 -7.59 -7.72 -10.61
N GLY A 237 -6.60 -7.84 -11.52
CA GLY A 237 -5.19 -8.00 -11.16
C GLY A 237 -4.50 -6.68 -10.82
N ARG A 238 -4.71 -5.64 -11.64
CA ARG A 238 -4.16 -4.31 -11.43
C ARG A 238 -5.25 -3.26 -11.53
N PHE A 239 -5.19 -2.26 -10.66
CA PHE A 239 -6.15 -1.17 -10.65
C PHE A 239 -5.48 0.18 -10.44
N ILE A 240 -5.73 1.11 -11.36
CA ILE A 240 -5.30 2.52 -11.29
C ILE A 240 -6.58 3.33 -11.09
N PRO A 241 -6.82 3.90 -9.89
CA PRO A 241 -8.00 4.73 -9.62
C PRO A 241 -7.89 6.10 -10.30
N GLY A 242 -9.05 6.63 -10.68
CA GLY A 242 -9.16 7.92 -11.35
C GLY A 242 -8.80 7.88 -12.84
N LEU A 243 -9.77 8.19 -13.72
CA LEU A 243 -9.57 8.15 -15.18
C LEU A 243 -8.47 9.11 -15.64
N MET A 244 -8.36 10.28 -15.01
CA MET A 244 -7.35 11.31 -15.33
C MET A 244 -5.93 10.85 -15.02
N VAL A 245 -5.74 9.93 -14.09
CA VAL A 245 -4.44 9.33 -13.77
C VAL A 245 -4.20 8.09 -14.64
N ARG A 246 -5.24 7.28 -14.80
CA ARG A 246 -5.15 5.98 -15.47
C ARG A 246 -4.70 6.10 -16.93
N PHE A 247 -5.29 7.00 -17.69
CA PHE A 247 -5.03 7.11 -19.13
C PHE A 247 -3.59 7.55 -19.43
N PRO A 248 -3.05 8.63 -18.82
CA PRO A 248 -1.66 9.03 -19.01
C PRO A 248 -0.66 7.97 -18.53
N MET A 249 -0.98 7.23 -17.45
CA MET A 249 -0.08 6.20 -16.95
C MET A 249 -0.01 4.97 -17.85
N LEU A 250 -1.12 4.53 -18.44
CA LEU A 250 -1.11 3.46 -19.44
C LEU A 250 -0.30 3.86 -20.68
N LEU A 251 -0.42 5.10 -21.12
CA LEU A 251 0.38 5.63 -22.22
C LEU A 251 1.88 5.68 -21.86
N ALA A 252 2.21 6.19 -20.67
CA ALA A 252 3.58 6.29 -20.21
C ALA A 252 4.24 4.90 -20.04
N GLU A 253 3.51 3.91 -19.53
CA GLU A 253 4.00 2.54 -19.40
C GLU A 253 4.30 1.90 -20.76
N SER A 254 3.51 2.21 -21.80
CA SER A 254 3.70 1.73 -23.17
C SER A 254 4.77 2.50 -23.93
N THR A 255 5.27 3.62 -23.37
CA THR A 255 6.28 4.47 -24.01
C THR A 255 7.66 3.82 -23.95
N PRO A 256 8.38 3.71 -25.06
CA PRO A 256 9.74 3.20 -25.08
C PRO A 256 10.65 3.95 -24.08
N ARG A 257 11.48 3.22 -23.34
CA ARG A 257 12.32 3.78 -22.27
C ARG A 257 13.25 4.90 -22.72
N TRP A 258 13.68 4.90 -23.98
CA TRP A 258 14.53 5.97 -24.51
C TRP A 258 13.79 7.31 -24.62
N ILE A 259 12.48 7.27 -24.96
CA ILE A 259 11.63 8.48 -24.98
C ILE A 259 11.45 9.00 -23.55
N LEU A 260 11.11 8.12 -22.60
CA LEU A 260 10.99 8.50 -21.19
C LEU A 260 12.30 9.13 -20.67
N ARG A 261 13.46 8.62 -21.05
CA ARG A 261 14.76 9.22 -20.70
C ARG A 261 14.91 10.63 -21.25
N LEU A 262 14.51 10.88 -22.50
CA LEU A 262 14.57 12.22 -23.10
C LEU A 262 13.64 13.17 -22.32
N VAL A 263 12.41 12.79 -22.08
CA VAL A 263 11.43 13.62 -21.34
C VAL A 263 11.96 13.91 -19.94
N PHE A 264 12.39 12.91 -19.18
CA PHE A 264 12.91 13.11 -17.83
C PHE A 264 14.23 13.90 -17.82
N ASN A 265 15.09 13.77 -18.85
CA ASN A 265 16.29 14.58 -18.98
C ASN A 265 15.97 16.08 -19.19
N LEU A 266 14.93 16.41 -19.93
CA LEU A 266 14.47 17.78 -20.12
C LEU A 266 13.91 18.38 -18.83
N ILE A 267 13.09 17.61 -18.11
CA ILE A 267 12.45 18.04 -16.86
C ILE A 267 13.46 18.09 -15.69
N SER A 268 14.50 17.23 -15.73
CA SER A 268 15.52 17.13 -14.67
C SER A 268 16.64 18.17 -14.74
N GLY A 269 16.55 19.16 -15.63
CA GLY A 269 17.55 20.22 -15.77
C GLY A 269 17.84 20.99 -14.48
N ASP A 270 16.80 21.19 -13.65
CA ASP A 270 16.91 21.87 -12.36
C ASP A 270 17.72 21.08 -11.32
N PHE A 271 17.66 19.73 -11.34
CA PHE A 271 18.45 18.88 -10.45
C PHE A 271 19.94 18.95 -10.74
N ARG A 272 20.30 19.08 -12.01
CA ARG A 272 21.71 19.21 -12.44
C ARG A 272 22.27 20.58 -12.03
N ARG A 273 21.47 21.65 -12.08
CA ARG A 273 21.87 23.00 -11.66
C ARG A 273 22.11 23.10 -10.15
N GLU A 274 21.30 22.41 -9.33
CA GLU A 274 21.51 22.36 -7.88
C GLU A 274 22.79 21.60 -7.52
N ARG A 275 23.15 20.55 -8.30
CA ARG A 275 24.38 19.76 -8.10
C ARG A 275 25.64 20.55 -8.44
N SER A 276 25.59 21.44 -9.44
CA SER A 276 26.73 22.27 -9.84
C SER A 276 26.98 23.46 -8.90
N LYS A 277 26.08 23.73 -7.94
CA LYS A 277 26.21 24.79 -6.95
C LYS A 277 26.70 24.31 -5.58
N ARG A 278 26.89 22.99 -5.42
CA ARG A 278 27.52 22.35 -4.26
C ARG A 278 28.98 21.97 -4.57
#